data_54e7b90dcc53f360cb9ffbb415ec1d98
#
_entry.id   54e7b90dcc53f360cb9ffbb415ec1d98
#
_cell.length_a   1.000
_cell.length_b   1.000
_cell.length_c   1.000
_cell.angle_alpha   90.00
_cell.angle_beta   90.00
_cell.angle_gamma   90.00
#
_symmetry.space_group_name_H-M   'P 1'
#
loop_
_entity.id
_entity.type
_entity.pdbx_description
1 polymer ?
#
loop_
_entity_poly.entity_id
_entity_poly.type
_entity_poly.pdbx_seq_one_letter_code
_entity_poly.pdbx_strand_id
1 'polypeptide(L)'
;ASIINNISNRCLVLLDEIGRGTSTYDGISIAWSIAEHLHQSPCQPKTLFATHYHELNELENKLPRVKNYHVTNKEIGNKIIFLRKLAPGGSTHSFGIHVARMAGMPSDLITRAREILKQLESKHEELGLGEQVRSISQPRMQLNIFDAHSQTFDDIRKMLEGFDINRL
;
A
#
# COMPACT_ATOMS: atom_id res chain seq x y z
N ALA A 1 11.85 -8.66 1.00
CA ALA A 1 11.76 -9.91 1.78
C ALA A 1 12.68 -9.90 3.00
N SER A 2 13.99 -9.67 2.85
CA SER A 2 14.95 -9.78 3.98
C SER A 2 14.60 -8.87 5.17
N ILE A 3 14.23 -7.60 4.94
CA ILE A 3 13.86 -6.68 6.02
C ILE A 3 12.68 -7.20 6.82
N ILE A 4 11.61 -7.64 6.16
CA ILE A 4 10.37 -8.12 6.81
C ILE A 4 10.64 -9.37 7.66
N ASN A 5 11.51 -10.25 7.20
CA ASN A 5 11.85 -11.50 7.92
C ASN A 5 12.81 -11.30 9.11
N ASN A 6 13.39 -10.10 9.26
CA ASN A 6 14.39 -9.80 10.29
C ASN A 6 14.02 -8.58 11.15
N ILE A 7 12.73 -8.27 11.28
CA ILE A 7 12.27 -7.16 12.12
C ILE A 7 12.41 -7.48 13.61
N SER A 8 12.68 -6.44 14.40
CA SER A 8 12.74 -6.50 15.86
C SER A 8 12.19 -5.21 16.48
N ASN A 9 11.98 -5.18 17.79
CA ASN A 9 11.53 -3.99 18.52
C ASN A 9 12.54 -2.84 18.53
N ARG A 10 13.77 -3.08 18.09
CA ARG A 10 14.84 -2.07 17.95
C ARG A 10 15.03 -1.59 16.52
N CYS A 11 14.24 -2.09 15.56
CA CYS A 11 14.34 -1.70 14.16
C CYS A 11 13.63 -0.36 13.90
N LEU A 12 14.25 0.45 13.05
CA LEU A 12 13.62 1.51 12.28
C LEU A 12 13.56 1.05 10.82
N VAL A 13 12.36 0.81 10.32
CA VAL A 13 12.11 0.37 8.94
C VAL A 13 11.81 1.60 8.09
N LEU A 14 12.57 1.78 7.02
CA LEU A 14 12.35 2.84 6.04
C LEU A 14 11.88 2.20 4.74
N LEU A 15 10.66 2.51 4.33
CA LEU A 15 10.05 2.06 3.08
C LEU A 15 9.86 3.25 2.16
N ASP A 16 10.35 3.15 0.94
CA ASP A 16 10.24 4.19 -0.06
C ASP A 16 9.68 3.60 -1.35
N GLU A 17 8.53 4.11 -1.79
CA GLU A 17 7.89 3.77 -3.05
C GLU A 17 7.69 2.27 -3.30
N ILE A 18 7.33 1.52 -2.26
CA ILE A 18 7.03 0.09 -2.38
C ILE A 18 5.81 -0.13 -3.28
N GLY A 19 5.89 -1.13 -4.17
CA GLY A 19 4.83 -1.47 -5.12
C GLY A 19 5.00 -0.83 -6.50
N ARG A 20 6.09 -0.11 -6.76
CA ARG A 20 6.42 0.35 -8.12
C ARG A 20 6.87 -0.81 -9.02
N GLY A 21 6.58 -0.69 -10.32
CA GLY A 21 7.01 -1.66 -11.35
C GLY A 21 6.01 -2.79 -11.61
N THR A 22 4.81 -2.70 -11.06
CA THR A 22 3.69 -3.59 -11.33
C THR A 22 2.41 -2.79 -11.60
N SER A 23 1.26 -3.44 -11.73
CA SER A 23 -0.03 -2.76 -11.86
C SER A 23 -0.33 -1.93 -10.60
N THR A 24 -1.10 -0.85 -10.74
CA THR A 24 -1.44 0.03 -9.61
C THR A 24 -2.10 -0.74 -8.47
N TYR A 25 -3.05 -1.63 -8.77
CA TYR A 25 -3.75 -2.40 -7.73
C TYR A 25 -2.85 -3.44 -7.05
N ASP A 26 -1.96 -4.11 -7.78
CA ASP A 26 -0.96 -5.01 -7.18
C ASP A 26 -0.04 -4.22 -6.25
N GLY A 27 0.44 -3.05 -6.71
CA GLY A 27 1.30 -2.17 -5.93
C GLY A 27 0.66 -1.73 -4.63
N ILE A 28 -0.60 -1.23 -4.68
CA ILE A 28 -1.38 -0.84 -3.50
C ILE A 28 -1.57 -2.04 -2.56
N SER A 29 -1.94 -3.20 -3.09
CA SER A 29 -2.19 -4.40 -2.28
C SER A 29 -0.95 -4.85 -1.53
N ILE A 30 0.21 -4.84 -2.17
CA ILE A 30 1.49 -5.17 -1.55
C ILE A 30 1.85 -4.15 -0.47
N ALA A 31 1.76 -2.86 -0.79
CA ALA A 31 2.10 -1.77 0.13
C ALA A 31 1.20 -1.79 1.38
N TRP A 32 -0.11 -1.98 1.19
CA TRP A 32 -1.10 -2.11 2.25
C TRP A 32 -0.79 -3.30 3.16
N SER A 33 -0.60 -4.48 2.58
CA SER A 33 -0.31 -5.71 3.34
C SER A 33 0.97 -5.61 4.16
N ILE A 34 2.00 -4.94 3.63
CA ILE A 34 3.26 -4.70 4.36
C ILE A 34 3.01 -3.77 5.54
N ALA A 35 2.25 -2.70 5.37
CA ALA A 35 1.93 -1.76 6.44
C ALA A 35 1.14 -2.44 7.57
N GLU A 36 0.13 -3.24 7.24
CA GLU A 36 -0.63 -4.05 8.22
C GLU A 36 0.27 -5.05 8.93
N HIS A 37 1.11 -5.78 8.22
CA HIS A 37 2.03 -6.75 8.79
C HIS A 37 2.98 -6.11 9.81
N LEU A 38 3.58 -4.97 9.47
CA LEU A 38 4.48 -4.24 10.38
C LEU A 38 3.73 -3.70 11.61
N HIS A 39 2.50 -3.21 11.41
CA HIS A 39 1.66 -2.76 12.51
C HIS A 39 1.24 -3.89 13.45
N GLN A 40 0.86 -5.07 12.91
CA GLN A 40 0.40 -6.21 13.69
C GLN A 40 1.55 -7.01 14.32
N SER A 41 2.78 -6.82 13.84
CA SER A 41 3.95 -7.53 14.35
C SER A 41 4.10 -7.35 15.87
N PRO A 42 4.34 -8.45 16.62
CA PRO A 42 4.63 -8.38 18.06
C PRO A 42 5.83 -7.49 18.40
N CYS A 43 6.80 -7.36 17.48
CA CYS A 43 7.98 -6.52 17.64
C CYS A 43 7.67 -5.03 17.57
N GLN A 44 6.55 -4.64 16.96
CA GLN A 44 6.13 -3.24 16.75
C GLN A 44 7.27 -2.33 16.24
N PRO A 45 7.94 -2.66 15.13
CA PRO A 45 9.06 -1.88 14.64
C PRO A 45 8.60 -0.45 14.32
N LYS A 46 9.46 0.53 14.57
CA LYS A 46 9.19 1.90 14.11
C LYS A 46 9.33 1.93 12.60
N THR A 47 8.36 2.51 11.91
CA THR A 47 8.33 2.50 10.45
C THR A 47 8.04 3.89 9.89
N LEU A 48 8.81 4.30 8.90
CA LEU A 48 8.53 5.44 8.02
C LEU A 48 8.26 4.89 6.63
N PHE A 49 7.10 5.23 6.07
CA PHE A 49 6.69 4.75 4.76
C PHE A 49 6.37 5.94 3.85
N ALA A 50 7.23 6.21 2.88
CA ALA A 50 6.98 7.17 1.81
C ALA A 50 6.28 6.47 0.64
N THR A 51 5.15 7.01 0.20
CA THR A 51 4.36 6.46 -0.89
C THR A 51 3.55 7.55 -1.59
N HIS A 52 3.17 7.28 -2.83
CA HIS A 52 2.23 8.10 -3.61
C HIS A 52 0.81 7.51 -3.66
N TYR A 53 0.58 6.37 -3.00
CA TYR A 53 -0.75 5.74 -2.96
C TYR A 53 -1.65 6.45 -1.95
N HIS A 54 -2.60 7.24 -2.45
CA HIS A 54 -3.56 7.98 -1.61
C HIS A 54 -4.48 7.05 -0.81
N GLU A 55 -4.72 5.85 -1.32
CA GLU A 55 -5.54 4.82 -0.70
C GLU A 55 -4.99 4.41 0.67
N LEU A 56 -3.67 4.47 0.86
CA LEU A 56 -3.04 4.16 2.14
C LEU A 56 -3.38 5.18 3.25
N ASN A 57 -3.95 6.34 2.91
CA ASN A 57 -4.45 7.28 3.90
C ASN A 57 -5.51 6.65 4.83
N GLU A 58 -6.28 5.68 4.33
CA GLU A 58 -7.29 4.97 5.11
C GLU A 58 -6.70 4.12 6.24
N LEU A 59 -5.41 3.79 6.20
CA LEU A 59 -4.77 3.01 7.26
C LEU A 59 -4.79 3.71 8.61
N GLU A 60 -4.75 5.05 8.65
CA GLU A 60 -4.85 5.81 9.90
C GLU A 60 -6.20 5.59 10.62
N ASN A 61 -7.27 5.39 9.85
CA ASN A 61 -8.61 5.11 10.37
C ASN A 61 -8.75 3.67 10.88
N LYS A 62 -7.97 2.74 10.34
CA LYS A 62 -8.07 1.30 10.62
C LYS A 62 -7.05 0.83 11.66
N LEU A 63 -5.89 1.47 11.72
CA LEU A 63 -4.75 1.03 12.50
C LEU A 63 -4.33 2.11 13.50
N PRO A 64 -4.54 1.93 14.81
CA PRO A 64 -4.44 3.01 15.81
C PRO A 64 -3.03 3.59 15.97
N ARG A 65 -1.98 2.88 15.53
CA ARG A 65 -0.60 3.36 15.59
C ARG A 65 -0.09 3.94 14.27
N VAL A 66 -0.93 4.01 13.24
CA VAL A 66 -0.60 4.66 11.97
C VAL A 66 -0.96 6.12 12.03
N LYS A 67 -0.08 6.97 11.50
CA LYS A 67 -0.29 8.42 11.36
C LYS A 67 0.13 8.85 9.97
N ASN A 68 -0.74 9.61 9.33
CA ASN A 68 -0.48 10.18 8.03
C ASN A 68 0.19 11.54 8.16
N TYR A 69 1.13 11.77 7.27
CA TYR A 69 1.79 13.05 7.08
C TYR A 69 1.97 13.31 5.59
N HIS A 70 1.99 14.56 5.20
CA HIS A 70 2.30 14.96 3.83
C HIS A 70 3.35 16.06 3.78
N VAL A 71 4.05 16.15 2.64
CA VAL A 71 4.97 17.25 2.37
C VAL A 71 4.19 18.46 1.87
N THR A 72 4.33 19.59 2.56
CA THR A 72 3.57 20.79 2.25
C THR A 72 4.08 21.49 1.00
N ASN A 73 3.14 22.06 0.29
CA ASN A 73 3.36 22.93 -0.86
C ASN A 73 2.48 24.20 -0.74
N LYS A 74 2.79 25.21 -1.52
CA LYS A 74 2.02 26.45 -1.60
C LYS A 74 1.78 26.78 -3.07
N GLU A 75 0.52 26.95 -3.42
CA GLU A 75 0.14 27.47 -4.73
C GLU A 75 0.12 28.99 -4.71
N ILE A 76 0.81 29.60 -5.66
CA ILE A 76 0.78 31.06 -5.89
C ILE A 76 0.48 31.29 -7.36
N GLY A 77 -0.77 31.63 -7.66
CA GLY A 77 -1.25 31.73 -9.03
C GLY A 77 -1.06 30.39 -9.77
N ASN A 78 -0.23 30.39 -10.79
CA ASN A 78 0.02 29.23 -11.65
C ASN A 78 1.30 28.45 -11.28
N LYS A 79 1.91 28.78 -10.14
CA LYS A 79 3.17 28.15 -9.67
C LYS A 79 2.95 27.39 -8.35
N ILE A 80 3.64 26.25 -8.21
CA ILE A 80 3.69 25.49 -6.97
C ILE A 80 5.07 25.67 -6.35
N ILE A 81 5.09 26.01 -5.08
CA ILE A 81 6.31 26.09 -4.27
C ILE A 81 6.29 24.92 -3.29
N PHE A 82 7.26 24.02 -3.41
CA PHE A 82 7.45 22.91 -2.48
C PHE A 82 8.16 23.43 -1.22
N LEU A 83 7.42 23.51 -0.12
CA LEU A 83 7.94 24.01 1.15
C LEU A 83 8.82 22.98 1.88
N ARG A 84 8.73 21.70 1.50
CA ARG A 84 9.50 20.58 2.06
C ARG A 84 9.37 20.46 3.58
N LYS A 85 8.21 20.80 4.12
CA LYS A 85 7.85 20.63 5.53
C LYS A 85 6.81 19.52 5.65
N LEU A 86 6.91 18.72 6.70
CA LEU A 86 5.90 17.73 7.03
C LEU A 86 4.76 18.40 7.80
N ALA A 87 3.53 18.08 7.42
CA ALA A 87 2.32 18.44 8.14
C ALA A 87 1.47 17.19 8.39
N PRO A 88 0.69 17.13 9.49
CA PRO A 88 -0.21 16.04 9.78
C PRO A 88 -1.30 15.89 8.72
N GLY A 89 -1.77 14.66 8.53
CA GLY A 89 -2.80 14.29 7.57
C GLY A 89 -2.24 13.83 6.23
N GLY A 90 -3.04 13.04 5.51
CA GLY A 90 -2.71 12.57 4.17
C GLY A 90 -2.85 13.67 3.11
N SER A 91 -2.18 13.50 1.97
CA SER A 91 -2.42 14.31 0.77
C SER A 91 -3.49 13.65 -0.09
N THR A 92 -4.41 14.46 -0.62
CA THR A 92 -5.44 14.03 -1.57
C THR A 92 -5.17 14.53 -2.99
N HIS A 93 -4.12 15.34 -3.16
CA HIS A 93 -3.83 15.98 -4.44
C HIS A 93 -2.47 15.55 -4.96
N SER A 94 -2.42 15.32 -6.26
CA SER A 94 -1.18 15.05 -6.99
C SER A 94 -0.80 16.27 -7.83
N PHE A 95 0.48 16.58 -7.90
CA PHE A 95 1.01 17.75 -8.60
C PHE A 95 1.80 17.40 -9.87
N GLY A 96 1.71 16.15 -10.34
CA GLY A 96 2.47 15.66 -11.48
C GLY A 96 2.32 16.52 -12.74
N ILE A 97 1.10 16.91 -13.11
CA ILE A 97 0.83 17.76 -14.29
C ILE A 97 1.39 19.18 -14.07
N HIS A 98 1.34 19.71 -12.86
CA HIS A 98 1.96 20.99 -12.54
C HIS A 98 3.49 20.95 -12.67
N VAL A 99 4.11 19.88 -12.19
CA VAL A 99 5.56 19.66 -12.32
C VAL A 99 5.93 19.52 -13.79
N ALA A 100 5.17 18.74 -14.57
CA ALA A 100 5.39 18.61 -16.02
C ALA A 100 5.36 19.96 -16.74
N ARG A 101 4.41 20.84 -16.39
CA ARG A 101 4.36 22.21 -16.93
C ARG A 101 5.58 23.02 -16.51
N MET A 102 6.00 22.94 -15.24
CA MET A 102 7.20 23.64 -14.76
C MET A 102 8.48 23.14 -15.43
N ALA A 103 8.51 21.87 -15.83
CA ALA A 103 9.60 21.27 -16.58
C ALA A 103 9.61 21.66 -18.07
N GLY A 104 8.65 22.51 -18.53
CA GLY A 104 8.63 23.02 -19.89
C GLY A 104 7.90 22.14 -20.90
N MET A 105 7.02 21.22 -20.45
CA MET A 105 6.18 20.48 -21.38
C MET A 105 5.26 21.42 -22.19
N PRO A 106 5.01 21.13 -23.48
CA PRO A 106 4.13 21.91 -24.34
C PRO A 106 2.73 22.09 -23.72
N SER A 107 2.16 23.28 -23.91
CA SER A 107 0.88 23.67 -23.27
C SER A 107 -0.31 22.82 -23.69
N ASP A 108 -0.34 22.37 -24.95
CA ASP A 108 -1.36 21.49 -25.52
C ASP A 108 -1.34 20.10 -24.86
N LEU A 109 -0.15 19.53 -24.62
CA LEU A 109 0.01 18.30 -23.87
C LEU A 109 -0.46 18.43 -22.42
N ILE A 110 -0.13 19.52 -21.77
CA ILE A 110 -0.58 19.80 -20.39
C ILE A 110 -2.10 19.94 -20.33
N THR A 111 -2.71 20.61 -21.30
CA THR A 111 -4.17 20.76 -21.39
C THR A 111 -4.81 19.39 -21.57
N ARG A 112 -4.30 18.60 -22.51
CA ARG A 112 -4.82 17.25 -22.76
C ARG A 112 -4.68 16.32 -21.54
N ALA A 113 -3.54 16.39 -20.84
CA ALA A 113 -3.31 15.61 -19.62
C ALA A 113 -4.33 15.93 -18.52
N ARG A 114 -4.70 17.21 -18.36
CA ARG A 114 -5.74 17.61 -17.39
C ARG A 114 -7.12 17.09 -17.74
N GLU A 115 -7.49 17.13 -19.03
CA GLU A 115 -8.75 16.58 -19.50
C GLU A 115 -8.84 15.07 -19.20
N ILE A 116 -7.76 14.32 -19.50
CA ILE A 116 -7.69 12.88 -19.25
C ILE A 116 -7.77 12.61 -17.74
N LEU A 117 -7.02 13.36 -16.93
CA LEU A 117 -7.05 13.21 -15.46
C LEU A 117 -8.47 13.37 -14.93
N LYS A 118 -9.17 14.45 -15.34
CA LYS A 118 -10.55 14.68 -14.92
C LYS A 118 -11.50 13.55 -15.30
N GLN A 119 -11.32 12.97 -16.49
CA GLN A 119 -12.14 11.82 -16.92
C GLN A 119 -11.84 10.54 -16.11
N LEU A 120 -10.58 10.33 -15.71
CA LEU A 120 -10.19 9.19 -14.91
C LEU A 120 -10.70 9.33 -13.47
N GLU A 121 -10.60 10.52 -12.89
CA GLU A 121 -11.10 10.82 -11.54
C GLU A 121 -12.62 10.65 -11.46
N SER A 122 -13.39 11.19 -12.43
CA SER A 122 -14.84 11.02 -12.45
C SER A 122 -15.28 9.56 -12.59
N LYS A 123 -14.59 8.76 -13.42
CA LYS A 123 -14.85 7.32 -13.51
C LYS A 123 -14.52 6.57 -12.23
N HIS A 124 -13.48 7.00 -11.53
CA HIS A 124 -13.09 6.40 -10.25
C HIS A 124 -14.15 6.64 -9.17
N GLU A 125 -14.73 7.83 -9.13
CA GLU A 125 -15.85 8.17 -8.24
C GLU A 125 -17.12 7.38 -8.60
N GLU A 126 -17.49 7.28 -9.88
CA GLU A 126 -18.67 6.53 -10.34
C GLU A 126 -18.57 5.02 -10.02
N LEU A 127 -17.38 4.44 -10.08
CA LEU A 127 -17.15 3.03 -9.77
C LEU A 127 -17.12 2.74 -8.27
N GLY A 128 -17.23 3.74 -7.41
CA GLY A 128 -17.24 3.59 -5.95
C GLY A 128 -15.94 2.96 -5.39
N LEU A 129 -14.83 3.02 -6.13
CA LEU A 129 -13.57 2.39 -5.74
C LEU A 129 -13.04 2.92 -4.40
N GLY A 130 -13.30 4.19 -4.10
CA GLY A 130 -13.00 4.77 -2.79
C GLY A 130 -13.77 4.11 -1.65
N GLU A 131 -15.02 3.71 -1.86
CA GLU A 131 -15.82 2.96 -0.87
C GLU A 131 -15.37 1.50 -0.75
N GLN A 132 -14.93 0.89 -1.85
CA GLN A 132 -14.38 -0.48 -1.82
C GLN A 132 -13.10 -0.56 -1.01
N VAL A 133 -12.21 0.43 -1.11
CA VAL A 133 -10.99 0.50 -0.27
C VAL A 133 -11.36 0.68 1.20
N ARG A 134 -12.39 1.48 1.52
CA ARG A 134 -12.91 1.62 2.89
C ARG A 134 -13.50 0.32 3.43
N SER A 135 -14.05 -0.51 2.58
CA SER A 135 -14.68 -1.79 2.96
C SER A 135 -13.69 -2.95 3.10
N ILE A 136 -12.40 -2.78 2.79
CA ILE A 136 -11.39 -3.81 3.01
C ILE A 136 -11.38 -4.16 4.51
N SER A 137 -11.83 -5.37 4.81
CA SER A 137 -11.86 -5.89 6.18
C SER A 137 -10.43 -6.10 6.67
N GLN A 138 -10.21 -5.88 7.97
CA GLN A 138 -8.95 -6.30 8.58
C GLN A 138 -8.74 -7.81 8.33
N PRO A 139 -7.53 -8.26 8.04
CA PRO A 139 -7.27 -9.67 7.88
C PRO A 139 -7.75 -10.38 9.15
N ARG A 140 -8.73 -11.27 9.00
CA ARG A 140 -9.04 -12.22 10.07
C ARG A 140 -7.74 -12.97 10.32
N MET A 141 -7.31 -13.04 11.58
CA MET A 141 -6.19 -13.88 12.00
C MET A 141 -6.26 -15.17 11.20
N GLN A 142 -5.33 -15.34 10.28
CA GLN A 142 -5.18 -16.63 9.60
C GLN A 142 -4.79 -17.59 10.69
N LEU A 143 -5.73 -18.42 11.13
CA LEU A 143 -5.43 -19.59 11.94
C LEU A 143 -4.31 -20.31 11.19
N ASN A 144 -3.19 -20.47 11.86
CA ASN A 144 -2.02 -21.12 11.34
C ASN A 144 -2.48 -22.47 10.78
N ILE A 145 -2.40 -22.66 9.45
CA ILE A 145 -2.84 -23.90 8.78
C ILE A 145 -2.09 -25.11 9.38
N PHE A 146 -0.98 -24.87 10.08
CA PHE A 146 -0.20 -25.87 10.79
C PHE A 146 -0.72 -26.23 12.19
N ASP A 147 -1.66 -25.47 12.76
CA ASP A 147 -2.32 -25.80 14.03
C ASP A 147 -3.67 -26.51 13.84
N ALA A 148 -4.14 -26.64 12.61
CA ALA A 148 -5.27 -27.49 12.32
C ALA A 148 -4.80 -28.95 12.32
N HIS A 149 -4.87 -29.61 13.47
CA HIS A 149 -5.07 -31.05 13.55
C HIS A 149 -6.41 -31.38 12.87
N SER A 150 -6.44 -31.28 11.55
CA SER A 150 -7.57 -31.79 10.79
C SER A 150 -7.32 -33.29 10.59
N GLN A 151 -8.30 -34.08 10.96
CA GLN A 151 -8.38 -35.50 10.73
C GLN A 151 -7.96 -35.90 9.29
N THR A 152 -8.22 -35.01 8.34
CA THR A 152 -7.82 -35.10 6.94
C THR A 152 -6.30 -35.09 6.72
N PHE A 153 -5.52 -34.37 7.52
CA PHE A 153 -4.06 -34.34 7.43
C PHE A 153 -3.46 -35.64 7.99
N ASP A 154 -4.01 -36.17 9.06
CA ASP A 154 -3.60 -37.44 9.63
C ASP A 154 -3.92 -38.63 8.69
N ASP A 155 -5.05 -38.53 7.98
CA ASP A 155 -5.45 -39.53 6.99
C ASP A 155 -4.55 -39.50 5.74
N ILE A 156 -4.19 -38.31 5.25
CA ILE A 156 -3.22 -38.13 4.14
C ILE A 156 -1.84 -38.65 4.55
N ARG A 157 -1.39 -38.41 5.79
CA ARG A 157 -0.11 -38.87 6.29
C ARG A 157 -0.06 -40.40 6.36
N LYS A 158 -1.12 -41.02 6.87
CA LYS A 158 -1.25 -42.50 6.91
C LYS A 158 -1.28 -43.12 5.51
N MET A 159 -1.95 -42.47 4.55
CA MET A 159 -1.91 -42.89 3.15
C MET A 159 -0.50 -42.84 2.57
N LEU A 160 0.24 -41.75 2.83
CA LEU A 160 1.61 -41.59 2.34
C LEU A 160 2.61 -42.53 3.01
N GLU A 161 2.45 -42.87 4.30
CA GLU A 161 3.27 -43.86 5.01
C GLU A 161 3.03 -45.30 4.55
N GLY A 162 1.85 -45.59 3.94
CA GLY A 162 1.52 -46.86 3.34
C GLY A 162 2.01 -47.07 1.90
N PHE A 163 2.55 -46.02 1.25
CA PHE A 163 3.05 -46.09 -0.14
C PHE A 163 4.52 -46.53 -0.17
N ASP A 164 4.77 -47.77 -0.54
CA ASP A 164 6.10 -48.31 -0.76
C ASP A 164 6.62 -47.83 -2.15
N ILE A 165 7.49 -46.79 -2.11
CA ILE A 165 8.07 -46.17 -3.31
C ILE A 165 8.97 -47.14 -4.11
N ASN A 166 9.34 -48.27 -3.55
CA ASN A 166 10.20 -49.26 -4.18
C ASN A 166 9.45 -50.36 -4.95
N ARG A 167 8.14 -50.21 -5.14
CA ARG A 167 7.29 -51.14 -5.88
C ARG A 167 6.79 -50.63 -7.25
N LEU A 168 7.54 -49.74 -7.87
CA LEU A 168 7.35 -49.37 -9.29
C LEU A 168 8.51 -49.90 -10.13
#